data_57059dcd4ee17304e17d09e52dd450c3
#
_entry.id   57059dcd4ee17304e17d09e52dd450c3
#
_cell.length_a   1.000
_cell.length_b   1.000
_cell.length_c   1.000
_cell.angle_alpha   90.00
_cell.angle_beta   90.00
_cell.angle_gamma   90.00
#
_symmetry.space_group_name_H-M   'P 1'
#
loop_
_entity.id
_entity.type
_entity.pdbx_description
1 polymer ?
#
loop_
_entity_poly.entity_id
_entity_poly.type
_entity_poly.pdbx_seq_one_letter_code
_entity_poly.pdbx_strand_id
1 'polypeptide(L)'
;MEARGKNLESVQAMNRKLLLKLLQQNVVCSRANLAGQSGLKQATITNIVNDFIAWGLVEETGLIEGQKGRRAIGIRLRDDGFFVIGIRLSRKYFEIGIFTLMGNLIGEKYKSDIIDTSPDIVIASMQRLGERLIRENPDKKIVAIGVAV
;
A
#
# COMPACT_ATOMS: atom_id res chain seq x y z
N MET A 1 22.06 9.06 -24.21
CA MET A 1 21.01 8.04 -24.22
C MET A 1 20.42 7.70 -22.83
N GLU A 2 21.07 8.05 -21.73
CA GLU A 2 20.61 7.77 -20.33
C GLU A 2 19.39 8.60 -19.84
N ALA A 3 19.18 9.79 -20.36
CA ALA A 3 18.10 10.66 -19.87
C ALA A 3 16.67 10.17 -20.22
N ARG A 4 16.51 9.41 -21.31
CA ARG A 4 15.19 8.93 -21.78
C ARG A 4 14.66 7.73 -20.99
N GLY A 5 15.54 6.89 -20.47
CA GLY A 5 15.17 5.75 -19.63
C GLY A 5 14.69 6.15 -18.24
N LYS A 6 15.39 7.08 -17.58
CA LYS A 6 15.04 7.58 -16.25
C LYS A 6 13.67 8.29 -16.23
N ASN A 7 13.32 9.04 -17.30
CA ASN A 7 12.01 9.67 -17.42
C ASN A 7 10.86 8.66 -17.58
N LEU A 8 11.08 7.58 -18.30
CA LEU A 8 10.06 6.55 -18.52
C LEU A 8 9.77 5.76 -17.23
N GLU A 9 10.82 5.37 -16.50
CA GLU A 9 10.68 4.68 -15.21
C GLU A 9 9.96 5.54 -14.17
N SER A 10 10.28 6.83 -14.09
CA SER A 10 9.62 7.75 -13.16
C SER A 10 8.13 7.93 -13.48
N VAL A 11 7.75 8.01 -14.76
CA VAL A 11 6.36 8.07 -15.20
C VAL A 11 5.63 6.78 -14.88
N GLN A 12 6.26 5.61 -15.11
CA GLN A 12 5.67 4.32 -14.76
C GLN A 12 5.45 4.18 -13.25
N ALA A 13 6.43 4.57 -12.43
CA ALA A 13 6.31 4.56 -10.98
C ALA A 13 5.18 5.48 -10.49
N MET A 14 5.05 6.67 -11.07
CA MET A 14 3.98 7.61 -10.76
C MET A 14 2.61 7.05 -11.13
N ASN A 15 2.47 6.44 -12.31
CA ASN A 15 1.23 5.82 -12.74
C ASN A 15 0.83 4.63 -11.83
N ARG A 16 1.79 3.78 -11.44
CA ARG A 16 1.55 2.69 -10.49
C ARG A 16 1.09 3.23 -9.13
N LYS A 17 1.75 4.28 -8.61
CA LYS A 17 1.35 4.94 -7.36
C LYS A 17 -0.07 5.52 -7.43
N LEU A 18 -0.41 6.16 -8.54
CA LEU A 18 -1.76 6.69 -8.76
C LEU A 18 -2.80 5.58 -8.75
N LEU A 19 -2.56 4.47 -9.45
CA LEU A 19 -3.49 3.34 -9.50
C LEU A 19 -3.63 2.64 -8.15
N LEU A 20 -2.55 2.45 -7.39
CA LEU A 20 -2.63 1.91 -6.04
C LEU A 20 -3.50 2.79 -5.13
N LYS A 21 -3.34 4.12 -5.21
CA LYS A 21 -4.17 5.06 -4.46
C LYS A 21 -5.66 4.96 -4.83
N LEU A 22 -5.96 4.85 -6.12
CA LEU A 22 -7.33 4.68 -6.58
C LEU A 22 -7.94 3.34 -6.13
N LEU A 23 -7.15 2.26 -6.18
CA LEU A 23 -7.56 0.95 -5.67
C LEU A 23 -7.80 0.95 -4.15
N GLN A 24 -7.02 1.71 -3.37
CA GLN A 24 -7.28 1.89 -1.94
C GLN A 24 -8.58 2.66 -1.65
N GLN A 25 -8.92 3.62 -2.50
CA GLN A 25 -10.14 4.41 -2.34
C GLN A 25 -11.41 3.67 -2.78
N ASN A 26 -11.26 2.70 -3.68
CA ASN A 26 -12.36 1.90 -4.21
C ASN A 26 -12.25 0.47 -3.68
N VAL A 27 -13.25 -0.01 -2.97
CA VAL A 27 -13.25 -1.39 -2.44
C VAL A 27 -13.15 -2.40 -3.59
N VAL A 28 -13.93 -2.21 -4.65
CA VAL A 28 -13.88 -2.96 -5.91
C VAL A 28 -14.14 -1.98 -7.05
N CYS A 29 -13.37 -2.09 -8.13
CA CYS A 29 -13.57 -1.27 -9.34
C CYS A 29 -13.22 -2.05 -10.60
N SER A 30 -13.61 -1.55 -11.76
CA SER A 30 -13.20 -2.12 -13.05
C SER A 30 -12.01 -1.37 -13.64
N ARG A 31 -11.33 -2.00 -14.62
CA ARG A 31 -10.28 -1.31 -15.41
C ARG A 31 -10.80 -0.04 -16.08
N ALA A 32 -12.06 -0.04 -16.53
CA ALA A 32 -12.71 1.12 -17.12
C ALA A 32 -12.92 2.25 -16.10
N ASN A 33 -13.31 1.92 -14.87
CA ASN A 33 -13.41 2.90 -13.78
C ASN A 33 -12.06 3.54 -13.48
N LEU A 34 -10.99 2.72 -13.37
CA LEU A 34 -9.63 3.22 -13.16
C LEU A 34 -9.16 4.12 -14.29
N ALA A 35 -9.44 3.77 -15.54
CA ALA A 35 -9.11 4.62 -16.69
C ALA A 35 -9.83 5.98 -16.62
N GLY A 36 -11.13 5.97 -16.31
CA GLY A 36 -11.91 7.21 -16.15
C GLY A 36 -11.41 8.10 -15.00
N GLN A 37 -11.05 7.50 -13.85
CA GLN A 37 -10.59 8.25 -12.68
C GLN A 37 -9.14 8.74 -12.82
N SER A 38 -8.28 7.98 -13.48
CA SER A 38 -6.85 8.32 -13.63
C SER A 38 -6.53 9.17 -14.84
N GLY A 39 -7.40 9.19 -15.85
CA GLY A 39 -7.11 9.79 -17.16
C GLY A 39 -6.09 9.00 -18.00
N LEU A 40 -5.64 7.83 -17.52
CA LEU A 40 -4.69 6.99 -18.26
C LEU A 40 -5.40 6.20 -19.37
N LYS A 41 -4.65 5.88 -20.43
CA LYS A 41 -5.14 5.03 -21.50
C LYS A 41 -5.45 3.62 -21.00
N GLN A 42 -6.50 2.99 -21.53
CA GLN A 42 -6.93 1.64 -21.15
C GLN A 42 -5.80 0.60 -21.25
N ALA A 43 -4.94 0.68 -22.26
CA ALA A 43 -3.79 -0.21 -22.40
C ALA A 43 -2.80 -0.06 -21.22
N THR A 44 -2.55 1.18 -20.78
CA THR A 44 -1.68 1.45 -19.62
C THR A 44 -2.27 0.86 -18.34
N ILE A 45 -3.58 1.04 -18.13
CA ILE A 45 -4.30 0.43 -17.01
C ILE A 45 -4.16 -1.09 -17.03
N THR A 46 -4.43 -1.72 -18.18
CA THR A 46 -4.36 -3.18 -18.32
C THR A 46 -2.97 -3.71 -17.98
N ASN A 47 -1.92 -3.07 -18.48
CA ASN A 47 -0.55 -3.48 -18.20
C ASN A 47 -0.22 -3.37 -16.71
N ILE A 48 -0.52 -2.23 -16.07
CA ILE A 48 -0.22 -2.03 -14.65
C ILE A 48 -1.05 -2.99 -13.77
N VAL A 49 -2.33 -3.19 -14.07
CA VAL A 49 -3.16 -4.13 -13.32
C VAL A 49 -2.65 -5.56 -13.45
N ASN A 50 -2.22 -5.97 -14.65
CA ASN A 50 -1.63 -7.29 -14.85
C ASN A 50 -0.31 -7.45 -14.05
N ASP A 51 0.54 -6.41 -14.02
CA ASP A 51 1.73 -6.40 -13.14
C ASP A 51 1.32 -6.59 -11.68
N PHE A 52 0.32 -5.87 -11.21
CA PHE A 52 -0.17 -5.96 -9.83
C PHE A 52 -0.75 -7.34 -9.49
N ILE A 53 -1.46 -7.96 -10.42
CA ILE A 53 -1.95 -9.33 -10.27
C ILE A 53 -0.77 -10.31 -10.19
N ALA A 54 0.20 -10.19 -11.10
CA ALA A 54 1.39 -11.03 -11.12
C ALA A 54 2.22 -10.91 -9.82
N TRP A 55 2.25 -9.74 -9.21
CA TRP A 55 2.90 -9.52 -7.91
C TRP A 55 2.05 -9.95 -6.70
N GLY A 56 0.80 -10.31 -6.91
CA GLY A 56 -0.13 -10.69 -5.83
C GLY A 56 -0.65 -9.50 -5.02
N LEU A 57 -0.56 -8.27 -5.55
CA LEU A 57 -1.09 -7.06 -4.92
C LEU A 57 -2.59 -6.89 -5.14
N VAL A 58 -3.07 -7.36 -6.28
CA VAL A 58 -4.43 -7.19 -6.76
C VAL A 58 -4.99 -8.56 -7.16
N GLU A 59 -6.28 -8.74 -6.98
CA GLU A 59 -7.01 -9.91 -7.48
C GLU A 59 -8.23 -9.49 -8.29
N GLU A 60 -8.64 -10.36 -9.22
CA GLU A 60 -9.90 -10.22 -9.92
C GLU A 60 -11.02 -10.79 -9.05
N THR A 61 -12.11 -10.03 -8.93
CA THR A 61 -13.35 -10.48 -8.31
C THR A 61 -14.31 -10.94 -9.42
N GLY A 62 -15.45 -11.45 -9.10
CA GLY A 62 -16.46 -11.78 -10.10
C GLY A 62 -16.91 -10.57 -10.94
N LEU A 63 -17.93 -10.79 -11.78
CA LEU A 63 -18.54 -9.73 -12.56
C LEU A 63 -19.23 -8.69 -11.67
N ILE A 64 -18.92 -7.44 -11.92
CA ILE A 64 -19.54 -6.28 -11.28
C ILE A 64 -20.33 -5.47 -12.31
N GLU A 65 -21.23 -4.62 -11.83
CA GLU A 65 -21.91 -3.65 -12.68
C GLU A 65 -20.90 -2.61 -13.19
N GLY A 66 -20.73 -2.53 -14.48
CA GLY A 66 -19.82 -1.60 -15.13
C GLY A 66 -20.53 -0.34 -15.63
N GLN A 67 -19.79 0.52 -16.32
CA GLN A 67 -20.36 1.72 -16.92
C GLN A 67 -21.45 1.38 -17.97
N LYS A 68 -22.54 2.13 -17.95
CA LYS A 68 -23.70 1.98 -18.88
C LYS A 68 -24.34 0.58 -18.85
N GLY A 69 -24.40 -0.07 -17.66
CA GLY A 69 -25.05 -1.37 -17.50
C GLY A 69 -24.29 -2.56 -18.07
N ARG A 70 -23.09 -2.36 -18.63
CA ARG A 70 -22.24 -3.46 -19.13
C ARG A 70 -21.50 -4.12 -17.97
N ARG A 71 -21.57 -5.45 -17.87
CA ARG A 71 -20.81 -6.21 -16.87
C ARG A 71 -19.30 -6.08 -17.13
N ALA A 72 -18.53 -5.94 -16.07
CA ALA A 72 -17.08 -5.83 -16.10
C ALA A 72 -16.46 -6.70 -15.00
N ILE A 73 -15.24 -7.17 -15.20
CA ILE A 73 -14.48 -7.87 -14.16
C ILE A 73 -14.07 -6.82 -13.12
N GLY A 74 -14.47 -7.08 -11.87
CA GLY A 74 -14.02 -6.31 -10.72
C GLY A 74 -12.57 -6.63 -10.37
N ILE A 75 -11.86 -5.65 -9.85
CA ILE A 75 -10.52 -5.77 -9.31
C ILE A 75 -10.47 -5.10 -7.95
N ARG A 76 -9.70 -5.66 -7.03
CA ARG A 76 -9.46 -5.09 -5.71
C ARG A 76 -8.04 -5.34 -5.22
N LEU A 77 -7.58 -4.54 -4.27
CA LEU A 77 -6.37 -4.87 -3.53
C LEU A 77 -6.59 -6.13 -2.70
N ARG A 78 -5.58 -6.97 -2.65
CA ARG A 78 -5.56 -8.10 -1.70
C ARG A 78 -5.21 -7.58 -0.32
N ASP A 79 -6.00 -8.00 0.66
CA ASP A 79 -5.85 -7.57 2.05
C ASP A 79 -5.01 -8.56 2.88
N ASP A 80 -4.64 -9.71 2.29
CA ASP A 80 -3.93 -10.83 2.93
C ASP A 80 -2.52 -11.09 2.38
N GLY A 81 -2.12 -10.40 1.31
CA GLY A 81 -0.87 -10.69 0.61
C GLY A 81 0.35 -9.94 1.14
N PHE A 82 0.16 -8.69 1.54
CA PHE A 82 1.25 -7.79 1.95
C PHE A 82 0.82 -6.92 3.12
N PHE A 83 1.81 -6.63 3.99
CA PHE A 83 1.60 -5.84 5.18
C PHE A 83 2.62 -4.71 5.28
N VAL A 84 2.30 -3.70 6.04
CA VAL A 84 3.18 -2.57 6.33
C VAL A 84 3.23 -2.33 7.83
N ILE A 85 4.37 -1.89 8.32
CA ILE A 85 4.47 -1.35 9.68
C ILE A 85 4.15 0.14 9.60
N GLY A 86 3.15 0.58 10.36
CA GLY A 86 2.81 1.97 10.56
C GLY A 86 3.31 2.46 11.91
N ILE A 87 4.03 3.58 11.92
CA ILE A 87 4.50 4.25 13.14
C ILE A 87 3.88 5.65 13.16
N ARG A 88 3.22 6.00 14.26
CA ARG A 88 2.80 7.36 14.54
C ARG A 88 3.67 7.92 15.65
N LEU A 89 4.45 8.94 15.33
CA LEU A 89 5.30 9.65 16.29
C LEU A 89 4.59 10.90 16.78
N SER A 90 4.57 11.10 18.09
CA SER A 90 4.09 12.31 18.74
C SER A 90 5.15 12.83 19.74
N ARG A 91 4.92 14.00 20.33
CA ARG A 91 5.87 14.59 21.30
C ARG A 91 6.06 13.76 22.59
N LYS A 92 5.09 12.94 22.98
CA LYS A 92 5.07 12.23 24.26
C LYS A 92 5.17 10.72 24.11
N TYR A 93 4.82 10.18 22.96
CA TYR A 93 4.80 8.73 22.70
C TYR A 93 4.87 8.45 21.22
N PHE A 94 5.20 7.22 20.89
CA PHE A 94 4.93 6.68 19.55
C PHE A 94 4.05 5.44 19.63
N GLU A 95 3.28 5.22 18.59
CA GLU A 95 2.49 4.01 18.38
C GLU A 95 3.03 3.28 17.14
N ILE A 96 3.05 1.97 17.19
CA ILE A 96 3.49 1.12 16.10
C ILE A 96 2.53 -0.07 15.95
N GLY A 97 2.25 -0.47 14.73
CA GLY A 97 1.40 -1.63 14.45
C GLY A 97 1.61 -2.16 13.04
N ILE A 98 1.07 -3.35 12.78
CA ILE A 98 1.05 -3.95 11.45
C ILE A 98 -0.30 -3.63 10.81
N PHE A 99 -0.27 -3.24 9.56
CA PHE A 99 -1.47 -2.88 8.80
C PHE A 99 -1.48 -3.60 7.45
N THR A 100 -2.68 -3.89 6.96
CA THR A 100 -2.88 -4.31 5.57
C THR A 100 -2.64 -3.16 4.61
N LEU A 101 -2.57 -3.44 3.30
CA LEU A 101 -2.49 -2.38 2.28
C LEU A 101 -3.73 -1.48 2.24
N MET A 102 -4.86 -1.96 2.74
CA MET A 102 -6.10 -1.18 2.90
C MET A 102 -6.10 -0.30 4.15
N GLY A 103 -5.07 -0.41 5.01
CA GLY A 103 -4.95 0.36 6.24
C GLY A 103 -5.65 -0.25 7.45
N ASN A 104 -6.12 -1.49 7.35
CA ASN A 104 -6.70 -2.21 8.47
C ASN A 104 -5.61 -2.69 9.43
N LEU A 105 -5.78 -2.42 10.72
CA LEU A 105 -4.86 -2.87 11.75
C LEU A 105 -4.95 -4.39 11.91
N ILE A 106 -3.79 -5.04 11.99
CA ILE A 106 -3.65 -6.46 12.28
C ILE A 106 -3.18 -6.63 13.73
N GLY A 107 -4.00 -7.30 14.54
CA GLY A 107 -3.70 -7.48 15.96
C GLY A 107 -3.81 -6.17 16.75
N GLU A 108 -2.81 -5.90 17.57
CA GLU A 108 -2.79 -4.74 18.46
C GLU A 108 -1.73 -3.72 18.05
N LYS A 109 -1.98 -2.45 18.40
CA LYS A 109 -0.97 -1.40 18.37
C LYS A 109 -0.18 -1.41 19.67
N TYR A 110 1.13 -1.26 19.55
CA TYR A 110 2.00 -1.02 20.69
C TYR A 110 2.22 0.49 20.85
N LYS A 111 2.09 0.96 22.08
CA LYS A 111 2.37 2.34 22.46
C LYS A 111 3.59 2.35 23.37
N SER A 112 4.52 3.25 23.11
CA SER A 112 5.70 3.49 23.94
C SER A 112 5.81 4.97 24.27
N ASP A 113 5.87 5.29 25.56
CA ASP A 113 6.07 6.67 26.00
C ASP A 113 7.52 7.11 25.77
N ILE A 114 7.68 8.35 25.34
CA ILE A 114 9.00 8.98 25.13
C ILE A 114 9.38 9.70 26.42
N ILE A 115 10.26 9.07 27.20
CA ILE A 115 10.80 9.61 28.44
C ILE A 115 12.02 10.49 28.13
N ASP A 116 12.88 10.01 27.24
CA ASP A 116 14.04 10.73 26.73
C ASP A 116 13.76 11.26 25.34
N THR A 117 13.97 12.56 25.11
CA THR A 117 13.72 13.25 23.86
C THR A 117 14.91 13.20 22.88
N SER A 118 15.98 12.46 23.22
CA SER A 118 17.09 12.24 22.28
C SER A 118 16.59 11.47 21.05
N PRO A 119 16.75 12.01 19.84
CA PRO A 119 16.29 11.37 18.62
C PRO A 119 16.84 9.95 18.45
N ASP A 120 18.11 9.73 18.80
CA ASP A 120 18.76 8.42 18.64
C ASP A 120 18.12 7.35 19.52
N ILE A 121 17.76 7.70 20.76
CA ILE A 121 17.09 6.77 21.70
C ILE A 121 15.68 6.44 21.22
N VAL A 122 14.94 7.43 20.72
CA VAL A 122 13.59 7.25 20.18
C VAL A 122 13.63 6.36 18.92
N ILE A 123 14.55 6.64 18.00
CA ILE A 123 14.74 5.85 16.77
C ILE A 123 15.12 4.41 17.13
N ALA A 124 16.08 4.19 18.02
CA ALA A 124 16.48 2.86 18.47
C ALA A 124 15.32 2.09 19.13
N SER A 125 14.43 2.78 19.83
CA SER A 125 13.25 2.18 20.44
C SER A 125 12.21 1.78 19.38
N MET A 126 11.97 2.62 18.38
CA MET A 126 11.11 2.30 17.24
C MET A 126 11.66 1.11 16.44
N GLN A 127 12.97 1.08 16.19
CA GLN A 127 13.63 -0.03 15.48
C GLN A 127 13.47 -1.36 16.22
N ARG A 128 13.79 -1.41 17.53
CA ARG A 128 13.63 -2.62 18.36
C ARG A 128 12.20 -3.15 18.35
N LEU A 129 11.22 -2.25 18.44
CA LEU A 129 9.82 -2.67 18.43
C LEU A 129 9.36 -3.13 17.04
N GLY A 130 9.86 -2.49 15.97
CA GLY A 130 9.63 -2.91 14.60
C GLY A 130 10.21 -4.31 14.31
N GLU A 131 11.46 -4.55 14.71
CA GLU A 131 12.11 -5.86 14.58
C GLU A 131 11.39 -6.95 15.39
N ARG A 132 10.90 -6.61 16.58
CA ARG A 132 10.08 -7.50 17.38
C ARG A 132 8.79 -7.87 16.65
N LEU A 133 8.06 -6.90 16.11
CA LEU A 133 6.83 -7.13 15.35
C LEU A 133 7.07 -8.04 14.14
N ILE A 134 8.17 -7.84 13.39
CA ILE A 134 8.53 -8.69 12.26
C ILE A 134 8.79 -10.13 12.74
N ARG A 135 9.56 -10.29 13.80
CA ARG A 135 9.92 -11.60 14.35
C ARG A 135 8.73 -12.37 14.91
N GLU A 136 7.77 -11.67 15.54
CA GLU A 136 6.55 -12.26 16.10
C GLU A 136 5.49 -12.58 15.03
N ASN A 137 5.66 -12.08 13.79
CA ASN A 137 4.74 -12.29 12.67
C ASN A 137 5.46 -12.82 11.42
N PRO A 138 6.11 -14.00 11.49
CA PRO A 138 6.91 -14.56 10.40
C PRO A 138 6.08 -14.97 9.17
N ASP A 139 4.77 -15.18 9.37
CA ASP A 139 3.80 -15.47 8.32
C ASP A 139 3.38 -14.26 7.47
N LYS A 140 3.70 -13.06 7.94
CA LYS A 140 3.30 -11.81 7.28
C LYS A 140 4.42 -11.24 6.42
N LYS A 141 4.14 -11.07 5.14
CA LYS A 141 5.08 -10.43 4.22
C LYS A 141 5.04 -8.91 4.41
N ILE A 142 5.84 -8.40 5.35
CA ILE A 142 5.98 -6.97 5.60
C ILE A 142 6.92 -6.37 4.55
N VAL A 143 6.41 -5.42 3.77
CA VAL A 143 7.11 -4.87 2.59
C VAL A 143 7.54 -3.42 2.74
N ALA A 144 7.03 -2.71 3.75
CA ALA A 144 7.36 -1.30 3.98
C ALA A 144 7.13 -0.88 5.43
N ILE A 145 7.77 0.22 5.80
CA ILE A 145 7.53 0.94 7.05
C ILE A 145 7.15 2.38 6.71
N GLY A 146 6.04 2.84 7.25
CA GLY A 146 5.58 4.23 7.14
C GLY A 146 5.65 4.93 8.48
N VAL A 147 6.13 6.18 8.50
CA VAL A 147 6.18 7.01 9.70
C VAL A 147 5.35 8.26 9.47
N ALA A 148 4.39 8.52 10.37
CA ALA A 148 3.62 9.76 10.44
C ALA A 148 4.07 10.55 11.68
N VAL A 149 4.32 11.85 11.51
CA VAL A 149 4.76 12.78 12.57
C VAL A 149 3.68 13.81 12.82
#